data_6bbe037165622cfbcf07c5eaceb48134
#
_entry.id   6bbe037165622cfbcf07c5eaceb48134
#
_cell.length_a   1.000
_cell.length_b   1.000
_cell.length_c   1.000
_cell.angle_alpha   90.00
_cell.angle_beta   90.00
_cell.angle_gamma   90.00
#
_symmetry.space_group_name_H-M   'P 1'
#
loop_
_entity.id
_entity.type
_entity.pdbx_description
1 polymer ?
#
loop_
_entity_poly.entity_id
_entity_poly.type
_entity_poly.pdbx_seq_one_letter_code
_entity_poly.pdbx_strand_id
1 'polypeptide(L)'
;MSDTVETPGTWKVADGSHVPFDEAKAAWAVAAYDALVEVAGHYHQFITYKELAALVQNRTGIRSRSQMRNWIGAVLGKVVDRCHQEQLPSLTALCVRQDQTVGEGYRYVLQVAGIEIPDDLDQHAAQARLDCYRYFGATIPEGGGIAALPPDVMAARKKARSKIEAPVALCAQCFVQLPSSGVCDDH
;
A
#
# COMPACT_ATOMS: atom_id res chain seq x y z
N MET A 1 -1.34 7.26 47.55
CA MET A 1 -0.30 7.28 46.51
C MET A 1 -0.77 6.31 45.44
N SER A 2 -1.36 6.85 44.37
CA SER A 2 -1.90 6.02 43.28
C SER A 2 -0.73 5.73 42.34
N ASP A 3 -0.25 4.48 42.36
CA ASP A 3 0.63 3.98 41.32
C ASP A 3 -0.11 4.02 39.98
N THR A 4 0.12 5.07 39.23
CA THR A 4 -0.20 5.08 37.79
C THR A 4 0.73 4.08 37.12
N VAL A 5 0.26 2.84 36.97
CA VAL A 5 0.91 1.86 36.10
C VAL A 5 0.97 2.46 34.70
N GLU A 6 2.12 3.01 34.32
CA GLU A 6 2.36 3.45 32.95
C GLU A 6 2.17 2.24 32.03
N THR A 7 1.11 2.26 31.26
CA THR A 7 0.85 1.18 30.29
C THR A 7 1.96 1.26 29.25
N PRO A 8 2.70 0.18 29.04
CA PRO A 8 3.84 0.18 28.12
C PRO A 8 3.45 0.63 26.72
N GLY A 9 4.37 1.32 26.02
CA GLY A 9 4.15 1.76 24.63
C GLY A 9 3.88 0.61 23.66
N THR A 10 4.48 -0.57 23.99
CA THR A 10 4.31 -1.85 23.29
C THR A 10 4.25 -2.97 24.32
N TRP A 11 3.29 -3.88 24.20
CA TRP A 11 3.04 -4.94 25.21
C TRP A 11 2.48 -6.21 24.61
N LYS A 12 2.68 -7.33 25.29
CA LYS A 12 1.99 -8.59 24.99
C LYS A 12 0.57 -8.55 25.54
N VAL A 13 -0.38 -8.99 24.73
CA VAL A 13 -1.79 -9.06 25.12
C VAL A 13 -2.02 -10.10 26.22
N ALA A 14 -1.24 -11.18 26.21
CA ALA A 14 -1.43 -12.33 27.09
C ALA A 14 -1.23 -11.99 28.58
N ASP A 15 -0.25 -11.15 28.90
CA ASP A 15 0.17 -10.88 30.28
C ASP A 15 0.44 -9.40 30.59
N GLY A 16 0.28 -8.52 29.58
CA GLY A 16 0.53 -7.09 29.71
C GLY A 16 2.02 -6.74 29.80
N SER A 17 2.94 -7.70 29.64
CA SER A 17 4.37 -7.46 29.73
C SER A 17 4.86 -6.49 28.65
N HIS A 18 5.77 -5.59 29.03
CA HIS A 18 6.41 -4.68 28.09
C HIS A 18 7.25 -5.43 27.06
N VAL A 19 7.17 -5.00 25.81
CA VAL A 19 8.03 -5.48 24.72
C VAL A 19 8.83 -4.29 24.19
N PRO A 20 10.15 -4.35 24.08
CA PRO A 20 10.94 -3.33 23.43
C PRO A 20 10.44 -3.08 22.00
N PHE A 21 10.36 -1.81 21.60
CA PHE A 21 9.71 -1.45 20.31
C PHE A 21 10.42 -2.07 19.10
N ASP A 22 11.74 -2.24 19.16
CA ASP A 22 12.51 -2.87 18.09
C ASP A 22 12.24 -4.38 17.99
N GLU A 23 12.04 -5.06 19.12
CA GLU A 23 11.63 -6.46 19.17
C GLU A 23 10.21 -6.62 18.60
N ALA A 24 9.29 -5.73 18.98
CA ALA A 24 7.94 -5.72 18.42
C ALA A 24 7.96 -5.54 16.90
N LYS A 25 8.75 -4.58 16.39
CA LYS A 25 8.89 -4.37 14.92
C LYS A 25 9.51 -5.59 14.22
N ALA A 26 10.45 -6.28 14.87
CA ALA A 26 11.03 -7.50 14.31
C ALA A 26 9.98 -8.63 14.23
N ALA A 27 9.21 -8.85 15.30
CA ALA A 27 8.14 -9.85 15.31
C ALA A 27 7.04 -9.52 14.28
N TRP A 28 6.63 -8.25 14.18
CA TRP A 28 5.66 -7.81 13.19
C TRP A 28 6.18 -7.96 11.76
N ALA A 29 7.48 -7.79 11.51
CA ALA A 29 8.05 -7.97 10.18
C ALA A 29 7.99 -9.44 9.72
N VAL A 30 8.25 -10.38 10.62
CA VAL A 30 8.06 -11.82 10.31
C VAL A 30 6.60 -12.11 9.98
N ALA A 31 5.67 -11.67 10.84
CA ALA A 31 4.25 -11.86 10.62
C ALA A 31 3.73 -11.15 9.35
N ALA A 32 4.32 -10.00 9.00
CA ALA A 32 3.99 -9.27 7.76
C ALA A 32 4.48 -10.02 6.53
N TYR A 33 5.68 -10.57 6.56
CA TYR A 33 6.19 -11.40 5.49
C TYR A 33 5.26 -12.59 5.21
N ASP A 34 4.91 -13.34 6.25
CA ASP A 34 4.02 -14.51 6.11
C ASP A 34 2.64 -14.10 5.58
N ALA A 35 2.08 -13.00 6.08
CA ALA A 35 0.81 -12.47 5.61
C ALA A 35 0.85 -12.07 4.12
N LEU A 36 1.94 -11.43 3.68
CA LEU A 36 2.10 -11.02 2.30
C LEU A 36 2.33 -12.21 1.36
N VAL A 37 2.99 -13.27 1.82
CA VAL A 37 3.09 -14.56 1.09
C VAL A 37 1.70 -15.18 0.90
N GLU A 38 0.85 -15.18 1.93
CA GLU A 38 -0.53 -15.68 1.81
C GLU A 38 -1.34 -14.85 0.80
N VAL A 39 -1.23 -13.51 0.85
CA VAL A 39 -1.86 -12.62 -0.13
C VAL A 39 -1.36 -12.91 -1.54
N ALA A 40 -0.05 -13.13 -1.71
CA ALA A 40 0.57 -13.45 -2.99
C ALA A 40 0.07 -14.78 -3.58
N GLY A 41 -0.42 -15.69 -2.76
CA GLY A 41 -1.03 -16.96 -3.19
C GLY A 41 -2.39 -16.80 -3.89
N HIS A 42 -2.93 -15.58 -3.97
CA HIS A 42 -4.24 -15.31 -4.56
C HIS A 42 -4.14 -14.21 -5.62
N TYR A 43 -4.44 -14.56 -6.86
CA TYR A 43 -4.34 -13.65 -7.99
C TYR A 43 -5.22 -12.40 -7.82
N HIS A 44 -4.66 -11.21 -8.08
CA HIS A 44 -5.26 -9.90 -7.86
C HIS A 44 -5.55 -9.51 -6.41
N GLN A 45 -5.21 -10.32 -5.42
CA GLN A 45 -5.37 -9.95 -4.02
C GLN A 45 -4.25 -8.98 -3.57
N PHE A 46 -4.62 -8.03 -2.74
CA PHE A 46 -3.72 -7.10 -2.05
C PHE A 46 -4.26 -6.84 -0.64
N ILE A 47 -3.49 -6.16 0.19
CA ILE A 47 -3.86 -5.84 1.57
C ILE A 47 -3.56 -4.37 1.84
N THR A 48 -4.40 -3.69 2.61
CA THR A 48 -4.11 -2.31 3.01
C THR A 48 -3.15 -2.25 4.19
N TYR A 49 -2.43 -1.11 4.34
CA TYR A 49 -1.58 -0.88 5.52
C TYR A 49 -2.33 -1.09 6.84
N LYS A 50 -3.59 -0.68 6.90
CA LYS A 50 -4.43 -0.80 8.10
C LYS A 50 -4.74 -2.26 8.43
N GLU A 51 -5.12 -3.03 7.44
CA GLU A 51 -5.39 -4.47 7.59
C GLU A 51 -4.14 -5.23 7.97
N LEU A 52 -3.01 -4.97 7.29
CA LEU A 52 -1.73 -5.59 7.62
C LEU A 52 -1.29 -5.25 9.05
N ALA A 53 -1.41 -4.00 9.46
CA ALA A 53 -1.07 -3.58 10.82
C ALA A 53 -1.93 -4.27 11.89
N ALA A 54 -3.22 -4.43 11.65
CA ALA A 54 -4.10 -5.18 12.54
C ALA A 54 -3.73 -6.68 12.58
N LEU A 55 -3.44 -7.25 11.42
CA LEU A 55 -3.11 -8.67 11.26
C LEU A 55 -1.81 -9.03 11.99
N VAL A 56 -0.74 -8.25 11.82
CA VAL A 56 0.55 -8.54 12.47
C VAL A 56 0.47 -8.42 13.99
N GLN A 57 -0.27 -7.43 14.50
CA GLN A 57 -0.51 -7.31 15.93
C GLN A 57 -1.36 -8.47 16.50
N ASN A 58 -2.34 -8.93 15.73
CA ASN A 58 -3.16 -10.09 16.12
C ASN A 58 -2.35 -11.38 16.14
N ARG A 59 -1.55 -11.65 15.09
CA ARG A 59 -0.75 -12.87 14.98
C ARG A 59 0.34 -12.97 16.03
N THR A 60 0.97 -11.85 16.35
CA THR A 60 2.07 -11.83 17.33
C THR A 60 1.58 -11.68 18.77
N GLY A 61 0.34 -11.27 18.98
CA GLY A 61 -0.17 -10.91 20.30
C GLY A 61 0.52 -9.68 20.90
N ILE A 62 1.27 -8.91 20.09
CA ILE A 62 1.95 -7.69 20.54
C ILE A 62 1.18 -6.47 20.04
N ARG A 63 0.81 -5.59 20.95
CA ARG A 63 0.08 -4.35 20.66
C ARG A 63 0.97 -3.12 20.86
N SER A 64 0.60 -2.02 20.19
CA SER A 64 1.24 -0.73 20.38
C SER A 64 0.20 0.37 20.55
N ARG A 65 0.50 1.36 21.39
CA ARG A 65 -0.21 2.65 21.47
C ARG A 65 0.26 3.64 20.41
N SER A 66 1.44 3.40 19.84
CA SER A 66 1.96 4.23 18.75
C SER A 66 1.08 4.07 17.51
N GLN A 67 0.78 5.19 16.87
CA GLN A 67 0.01 5.18 15.63
C GLN A 67 0.72 4.35 14.56
N MET A 68 -0.04 3.58 13.79
CA MET A 68 0.46 2.70 12.72
C MET A 68 1.49 3.38 11.81
N ARG A 69 1.23 4.63 11.40
CA ARG A 69 2.12 5.41 10.52
C ARG A 69 3.55 5.56 11.04
N ASN A 70 3.76 5.45 12.36
CA ASN A 70 5.06 5.64 12.97
C ASN A 70 5.94 4.38 12.93
N TRP A 71 5.39 3.22 12.59
CA TRP A 71 6.13 1.95 12.65
C TRP A 71 5.95 1.03 11.45
N ILE A 72 4.82 1.13 10.71
CA ILE A 72 4.54 0.20 9.61
C ILE A 72 5.60 0.28 8.49
N GLY A 73 6.13 1.47 8.24
CA GLY A 73 7.21 1.66 7.26
C GLY A 73 8.48 0.90 7.63
N ALA A 74 8.86 0.91 8.93
CA ALA A 74 10.03 0.16 9.41
C ALA A 74 9.80 -1.36 9.37
N VAL A 75 8.57 -1.82 9.61
CA VAL A 75 8.18 -3.23 9.48
C VAL A 75 8.30 -3.68 8.03
N LEU A 76 7.72 -2.93 7.10
CA LEU A 76 7.79 -3.23 5.67
C LEU A 76 9.21 -3.10 5.11
N GLY A 77 10.02 -2.16 5.61
CA GLY A 77 11.44 -2.06 5.25
C GLY A 77 12.19 -3.36 5.51
N LYS A 78 11.97 -4.00 6.67
CA LYS A 78 12.57 -5.31 6.97
C LYS A 78 12.10 -6.42 6.01
N VAL A 79 10.85 -6.36 5.53
CA VAL A 79 10.36 -7.28 4.50
C VAL A 79 11.03 -7.02 3.15
N VAL A 80 11.23 -5.75 2.78
CA VAL A 80 11.98 -5.38 1.56
C VAL A 80 13.40 -5.93 1.61
N ASP A 81 14.12 -5.69 2.72
CA ASP A 81 15.48 -6.15 2.88
C ASP A 81 15.59 -7.67 2.78
N ARG A 82 14.65 -8.39 3.40
CA ARG A 82 14.57 -9.86 3.30
C ARG A 82 14.32 -10.32 1.88
N CYS A 83 13.33 -9.75 1.20
CA CYS A 83 13.03 -10.12 -0.21
C CYS A 83 14.25 -9.88 -1.10
N HIS A 84 14.97 -8.77 -0.90
CA HIS A 84 16.17 -8.46 -1.66
C HIS A 84 17.30 -9.47 -1.39
N GLN A 85 17.58 -9.78 -0.12
CA GLN A 85 18.60 -10.75 0.28
C GLN A 85 18.32 -12.17 -0.26
N GLU A 86 17.07 -12.58 -0.22
CA GLU A 86 16.61 -13.90 -0.69
C GLU A 86 16.28 -13.93 -2.19
N GLN A 87 16.49 -12.82 -2.92
CA GLN A 87 16.17 -12.65 -4.35
C GLN A 87 14.72 -12.99 -4.70
N LEU A 88 13.80 -12.63 -3.81
CA LEU A 88 12.36 -12.82 -3.97
C LEU A 88 11.71 -11.60 -4.63
N PRO A 89 10.56 -11.78 -5.29
CA PRO A 89 9.74 -10.65 -5.73
C PRO A 89 9.36 -9.74 -4.56
N SER A 90 9.18 -8.45 -4.84
CA SER A 90 8.91 -7.42 -3.83
C SER A 90 7.51 -7.55 -3.23
N LEU A 91 7.35 -8.40 -2.22
CA LEU A 91 6.08 -8.67 -1.53
C LEU A 91 5.37 -7.41 -1.04
N THR A 92 6.11 -6.36 -0.70
CA THR A 92 5.53 -5.10 -0.22
C THR A 92 4.75 -4.33 -1.30
N ALA A 93 4.88 -4.70 -2.58
CA ALA A 93 4.00 -4.21 -3.65
C ALA A 93 2.53 -4.61 -3.46
N LEU A 94 2.28 -5.68 -2.68
CA LEU A 94 0.94 -6.15 -2.32
C LEU A 94 0.29 -5.29 -1.21
N CYS A 95 1.06 -4.43 -0.53
CA CYS A 95 0.56 -3.57 0.54
C CYS A 95 0.26 -2.17 0.00
N VAL A 96 -1.00 -1.74 0.09
CA VAL A 96 -1.49 -0.50 -0.50
C VAL A 96 -2.11 0.43 0.54
N ARG A 97 -2.32 1.69 0.19
CA ARG A 97 -3.11 2.67 0.95
C ARG A 97 -4.60 2.34 0.89
N GLN A 98 -5.42 3.11 1.63
CA GLN A 98 -6.88 2.95 1.59
C GLN A 98 -7.49 3.27 0.22
N ASP A 99 -6.87 4.15 -0.55
CA ASP A 99 -7.24 4.48 -1.94
C ASP A 99 -6.63 3.50 -2.96
N GLN A 100 -6.06 2.41 -2.46
CA GLN A 100 -5.42 1.33 -3.21
C GLN A 100 -4.17 1.76 -4.00
N THR A 101 -3.65 2.97 -3.84
CA THR A 101 -2.35 3.38 -4.38
C THR A 101 -1.21 2.82 -3.55
N VAL A 102 -0.01 2.69 -4.13
CA VAL A 102 1.18 2.37 -3.35
C VAL A 102 1.64 3.57 -2.51
N GLY A 103 2.17 3.31 -1.32
CA GLY A 103 2.69 4.36 -0.45
C GLY A 103 4.08 4.85 -0.90
N GLU A 104 4.50 6.01 -0.35
CA GLU A 104 5.84 6.56 -0.59
C GLU A 104 6.97 5.59 -0.21
N GLY A 105 6.74 4.70 0.77
CA GLY A 105 7.68 3.65 1.14
C GLY A 105 8.02 2.68 0.00
N TYR A 106 7.22 2.63 -1.06
CA TYR A 106 7.53 1.81 -2.24
C TYR A 106 8.79 2.29 -2.98
N ARG A 107 9.15 3.57 -2.86
CA ARG A 107 10.42 4.11 -3.39
C ARG A 107 11.64 3.41 -2.78
N TYR A 108 11.55 2.98 -1.51
CA TYR A 108 12.61 2.22 -0.87
C TYR A 108 12.85 0.86 -1.55
N VAL A 109 11.78 0.19 -1.98
CA VAL A 109 11.88 -1.06 -2.78
C VAL A 109 12.75 -0.84 -4.03
N LEU A 110 12.49 0.25 -4.75
CA LEU A 110 13.22 0.58 -5.98
C LEU A 110 14.68 0.92 -5.69
N GLN A 111 14.94 1.70 -4.63
CA GLN A 111 16.29 2.05 -4.20
C GLN A 111 17.12 0.82 -3.85
N VAL A 112 16.55 -0.12 -3.06
CA VAL A 112 17.22 -1.38 -2.68
C VAL A 112 17.50 -2.25 -3.91
N ALA A 113 16.60 -2.26 -4.88
CA ALA A 113 16.76 -3.00 -6.14
C ALA A 113 17.66 -2.28 -7.16
N GLY A 114 18.12 -1.06 -6.90
CA GLY A 114 18.90 -0.26 -7.85
C GLY A 114 18.13 0.17 -9.09
N ILE A 115 16.80 0.28 -8.98
CA ILE A 115 15.89 0.65 -10.07
C ILE A 115 15.63 2.16 -10.02
N GLU A 116 15.74 2.82 -11.17
CA GLU A 116 15.31 4.22 -11.29
C GLU A 116 13.83 4.37 -10.99
N ILE A 117 13.48 5.45 -10.29
CA ILE A 117 12.09 5.69 -9.87
C ILE A 117 11.24 6.02 -11.10
N PRO A 118 10.27 5.17 -11.48
CA PRO A 118 9.41 5.44 -12.63
C PRO A 118 8.40 6.55 -12.34
N ASP A 119 7.90 7.20 -13.38
CA ASP A 119 6.85 8.22 -13.28
C ASP A 119 5.56 7.65 -12.69
N ASP A 120 5.25 6.39 -12.99
CA ASP A 120 4.05 5.70 -12.52
C ASP A 120 4.41 4.56 -11.56
N LEU A 121 4.45 4.88 -10.27
CA LEU A 121 4.71 3.90 -9.20
C LEU A 121 3.64 2.82 -9.11
N ASP A 122 2.36 3.16 -9.33
CA ASP A 122 1.26 2.18 -9.25
C ASP A 122 1.33 1.16 -10.39
N GLN A 123 1.71 1.61 -11.59
CA GLN A 123 1.90 0.69 -12.73
C GLN A 123 3.10 -0.22 -12.51
N HIS A 124 4.21 0.30 -11.99
CA HIS A 124 5.37 -0.51 -11.63
C HIS A 124 5.01 -1.54 -10.55
N ALA A 125 4.29 -1.11 -9.51
CA ALA A 125 3.83 -2.02 -8.46
C ALA A 125 2.82 -3.07 -8.96
N ALA A 126 2.02 -2.76 -9.97
CA ALA A 126 1.14 -3.73 -10.61
C ALA A 126 1.94 -4.87 -11.25
N GLN A 127 3.07 -4.56 -11.90
CA GLN A 127 3.98 -5.58 -12.44
C GLN A 127 4.62 -6.39 -11.31
N ALA A 128 5.14 -5.74 -10.27
CA ALA A 128 5.74 -6.42 -9.13
C ALA A 128 4.73 -7.35 -8.40
N ARG A 129 3.46 -6.96 -8.31
CA ARG A 129 2.38 -7.84 -7.79
C ARG A 129 2.19 -9.07 -8.66
N LEU A 130 2.16 -8.92 -9.98
CA LEU A 130 2.05 -10.05 -10.89
C LEU A 130 3.21 -11.03 -10.70
N ASP A 131 4.43 -10.53 -10.52
CA ASP A 131 5.61 -11.36 -10.27
C ASP A 131 5.49 -12.10 -8.91
N CYS A 132 4.93 -11.45 -7.87
CA CYS A 132 4.62 -12.10 -6.60
C CYS A 132 3.60 -13.24 -6.81
N TYR A 133 2.49 -13.01 -7.50
CA TYR A 133 1.47 -14.04 -7.74
C TYR A 133 2.03 -15.25 -8.47
N ARG A 134 2.89 -15.02 -9.48
CA ARG A 134 3.55 -16.08 -10.24
C ARG A 134 4.51 -16.90 -9.36
N TYR A 135 5.31 -16.21 -8.57
CA TYR A 135 6.33 -16.84 -7.74
C TYR A 135 5.74 -17.65 -6.59
N PHE A 136 4.73 -17.12 -5.92
CA PHE A 136 4.11 -17.73 -4.74
C PHE A 136 2.93 -18.66 -5.07
N GLY A 137 2.76 -19.01 -6.33
CA GLY A 137 1.87 -20.12 -6.73
C GLY A 137 0.39 -19.78 -6.76
N ALA A 138 0.01 -18.53 -6.97
CA ALA A 138 -1.38 -18.17 -7.21
C ALA A 138 -1.93 -18.88 -8.45
N THR A 139 -3.21 -19.24 -8.43
CA THR A 139 -3.91 -19.73 -9.62
C THR A 139 -4.08 -18.59 -10.62
N ILE A 140 -3.30 -18.59 -11.67
CA ILE A 140 -3.25 -17.54 -12.69
C ILE A 140 -3.90 -18.05 -13.98
N PRO A 141 -4.66 -17.21 -14.73
CA PRO A 141 -5.24 -17.58 -16.01
C PRO A 141 -4.20 -18.06 -17.03
N GLU A 142 -4.65 -18.86 -18.01
CA GLU A 142 -3.82 -19.24 -19.15
C GLU A 142 -3.23 -17.99 -19.82
N GLY A 143 -1.93 -18.03 -20.17
CA GLY A 143 -1.19 -16.87 -20.68
C GLY A 143 -0.42 -16.10 -19.61
N GLY A 144 -0.44 -16.52 -18.32
CA GLY A 144 0.45 -16.01 -17.28
C GLY A 144 -0.07 -14.77 -16.56
N GLY A 145 -1.35 -14.40 -16.74
CA GLY A 145 -1.97 -13.27 -16.07
C GLY A 145 -1.52 -11.89 -16.59
N ILE A 146 -2.11 -10.84 -16.06
CA ILE A 146 -1.81 -9.45 -16.44
C ILE A 146 -1.46 -8.62 -15.21
N ALA A 147 -0.59 -7.63 -15.39
CA ALA A 147 -0.32 -6.59 -14.40
C ALA A 147 -1.51 -5.62 -14.35
N ALA A 148 -2.34 -5.72 -13.31
CA ALA A 148 -3.54 -4.90 -13.17
C ALA A 148 -3.40 -3.89 -12.03
N LEU A 149 -3.86 -2.67 -12.30
CA LEU A 149 -4.04 -1.67 -11.25
C LEU A 149 -5.23 -2.06 -10.37
N PRO A 150 -5.20 -1.76 -9.06
CA PRO A 150 -6.35 -1.95 -8.20
C PRO A 150 -7.58 -1.19 -8.69
N PRO A 151 -8.81 -1.67 -8.38
CA PRO A 151 -10.05 -1.11 -8.91
C PRO A 151 -10.24 0.38 -8.65
N ASP A 152 -9.93 0.88 -7.44
CA ASP A 152 -10.10 2.29 -7.09
C ASP A 152 -9.11 3.18 -7.84
N VAL A 153 -7.87 2.72 -8.05
CA VAL A 153 -6.88 3.42 -8.87
C VAL A 153 -7.34 3.52 -10.31
N MET A 154 -7.86 2.42 -10.88
CA MET A 154 -8.43 2.43 -12.23
C MET A 154 -9.62 3.38 -12.36
N ALA A 155 -10.54 3.35 -11.40
CA ALA A 155 -11.70 4.23 -11.37
C ALA A 155 -11.31 5.71 -11.29
N ALA A 156 -10.34 6.04 -10.40
CA ALA A 156 -9.81 7.39 -10.25
C ALA A 156 -9.14 7.89 -11.55
N ARG A 157 -8.33 7.06 -12.20
CA ARG A 157 -7.68 7.40 -13.49
C ARG A 157 -8.70 7.60 -14.60
N LYS A 158 -9.71 6.74 -14.70
CA LYS A 158 -10.81 6.89 -15.69
C LYS A 158 -11.55 8.21 -15.48
N LYS A 159 -11.89 8.55 -14.23
CA LYS A 159 -12.56 9.82 -13.89
C LYS A 159 -11.69 11.04 -14.24
N ALA A 160 -10.40 11.00 -13.93
CA ALA A 160 -9.46 12.07 -14.28
C ALA A 160 -9.37 12.27 -15.78
N ARG A 161 -9.24 11.18 -16.54
CA ARG A 161 -9.22 11.21 -18.02
C ARG A 161 -10.50 11.79 -18.60
N SER A 162 -11.67 11.35 -18.14
CA SER A 162 -12.97 11.86 -18.60
C SER A 162 -13.11 13.37 -18.37
N LYS A 163 -12.54 13.89 -17.26
CA LYS A 163 -12.56 15.32 -16.96
C LYS A 163 -11.68 16.13 -17.91
N ILE A 164 -10.54 15.56 -18.32
CA ILE A 164 -9.62 16.21 -19.29
C ILE A 164 -10.20 16.19 -20.69
N GLU A 165 -10.84 15.09 -21.07
CA GLU A 165 -11.45 14.87 -22.41
C GLU A 165 -12.84 15.54 -22.55
N ALA A 166 -13.41 16.08 -21.45
CA ALA A 166 -14.70 16.75 -21.50
C ALA A 166 -14.62 18.01 -22.40
N PRO A 167 -15.53 18.18 -23.38
CA PRO A 167 -15.53 19.36 -24.22
C PRO A 167 -15.73 20.62 -23.36
N VAL A 168 -14.87 21.59 -23.58
CA VAL A 168 -14.97 22.90 -22.93
C VAL A 168 -16.18 23.63 -23.52
N ALA A 169 -17.17 23.95 -22.66
CA ALA A 169 -18.30 24.75 -23.09
C ALA A 169 -17.84 26.18 -23.36
N LEU A 170 -18.01 26.64 -24.60
CA LEU A 170 -17.69 28.00 -25.01
C LEU A 170 -18.97 28.83 -25.16
N CYS A 171 -18.89 30.12 -24.81
CA CYS A 171 -19.96 31.05 -25.10
C CYS A 171 -20.14 31.19 -26.63
N ALA A 172 -21.38 31.09 -27.12
CA ALA A 172 -21.68 31.19 -28.55
C ALA A 172 -21.42 32.59 -29.14
N GLN A 173 -21.29 33.63 -28.31
CA GLN A 173 -21.10 35.02 -28.75
C GLN A 173 -19.64 35.47 -28.67
N CYS A 174 -18.95 35.22 -27.53
CA CYS A 174 -17.59 35.70 -27.33
C CYS A 174 -16.51 34.59 -27.39
N PHE A 175 -16.92 33.32 -27.53
CA PHE A 175 -16.05 32.14 -27.59
C PHE A 175 -15.15 31.94 -26.36
N VAL A 176 -15.43 32.65 -25.26
CA VAL A 176 -14.76 32.44 -23.97
C VAL A 176 -15.32 31.19 -23.29
N GLN A 177 -14.47 30.50 -22.56
CA GLN A 177 -14.88 29.33 -21.77
C GLN A 177 -15.95 29.76 -20.75
N LEU A 178 -17.10 29.07 -20.77
CA LEU A 178 -18.17 29.28 -19.80
C LEU A 178 -17.75 28.75 -18.42
N PRO A 179 -18.06 29.48 -17.34
CA PRO A 179 -17.92 28.98 -15.97
C PRO A 179 -18.87 27.79 -15.75
N SER A 180 -18.71 27.10 -14.62
CA SER A 180 -19.54 25.92 -14.25
C SER A 180 -21.04 26.24 -14.13
N SER A 181 -21.41 27.50 -13.99
CA SER A 181 -22.80 28.01 -14.02
C SER A 181 -23.44 27.91 -15.41
N GLY A 182 -22.65 27.79 -16.47
CA GLY A 182 -23.10 27.80 -17.86
C GLY A 182 -23.52 29.16 -18.40
N VAL A 183 -23.35 30.24 -17.62
CA VAL A 183 -23.73 31.61 -17.99
C VAL A 183 -22.47 32.41 -18.22
N CYS A 184 -22.42 33.15 -19.33
CA CYS A 184 -21.30 34.04 -19.64
C CYS A 184 -21.38 35.30 -18.79
N ASP A 185 -20.28 35.70 -18.17
CA ASP A 185 -20.21 36.89 -17.33
C ASP A 185 -20.16 38.21 -18.17
N ASP A 186 -19.89 38.10 -19.48
CA ASP A 186 -19.76 39.22 -20.38
C ASP A 186 -21.07 39.58 -21.15
N HIS A 187 -22.13 38.77 -20.96
CA HIS A 187 -23.43 38.91 -21.65
C HIS A 187 -24.61 38.61 -20.75
#